data_6355e05a012376233e8acf5ee7ed0114
#
_entry.id   6355e05a012376233e8acf5ee7ed0114
#
_cell.length_a   1.000
_cell.length_b   1.000
_cell.length_c   1.000
_cell.angle_alpha   90.00
_cell.angle_beta   90.00
_cell.angle_gamma   90.00
#
_symmetry.space_group_name_H-M   'P 1'
#
loop_
_entity.id
_entity.type
_entity.pdbx_description
1 polymer ?
#
loop_
_entity_poly.entity_id
_entity_poly.type
_entity_poly.pdbx_seq_one_letter_code
_entity_poly.pdbx_strand_id
1 'polypeptide(L)'
;TFNLEDHYPIGQRTTLDLSQWLHEGFILREKDFRAALKAHDWSQYQGQHLALFCSTDAIIPAWAYILVTAQLGPFTSSVVVGDLEALESHLYQTAMAQIDWSPYQDKAVIIKGCSQKPVPKNAYLWAMTALQKVAKSVMYGEACSAVPLYKKKK
;
A
#
# COMPACT_ATOMS: atom_id res chain seq x y z
N THR A 1 -17.83 -14.65 -5.79
CA THR A 1 -17.50 -13.37 -5.16
C THR A 1 -16.01 -13.23 -4.95
N PHE A 2 -15.45 -12.11 -5.34
CA PHE A 2 -14.06 -11.76 -5.02
C PHE A 2 -14.09 -10.59 -4.03
N ASN A 3 -13.72 -10.85 -2.79
CA ASN A 3 -13.75 -9.85 -1.73
C ASN A 3 -12.33 -9.31 -1.48
N LEU A 4 -12.11 -8.04 -1.80
CA LEU A 4 -10.80 -7.41 -1.62
C LEU A 4 -10.35 -7.37 -0.16
N GLU A 5 -11.29 -7.32 0.79
CA GLU A 5 -10.93 -7.34 2.22
C GLU A 5 -10.29 -8.66 2.65
N ASP A 6 -10.60 -9.77 1.97
CA ASP A 6 -9.97 -11.07 2.26
C ASP A 6 -8.48 -11.08 1.96
N HIS A 7 -8.02 -10.13 1.16
CA HIS A 7 -6.61 -10.00 0.77
C HIS A 7 -5.91 -8.84 1.47
N TYR A 8 -6.55 -8.26 2.48
CA TYR A 8 -5.96 -7.16 3.24
C TYR A 8 -4.70 -7.64 3.96
N PRO A 9 -3.52 -7.08 3.61
CA PRO A 9 -2.26 -7.53 4.20
C PRO A 9 -2.22 -7.28 5.69
N ILE A 10 -1.71 -8.25 6.44
CA ILE A 10 -1.56 -8.13 7.89
C ILE A 10 -0.38 -7.23 8.25
N GLY A 11 -0.41 -6.68 9.44
CA GLY A 11 0.66 -5.84 9.98
C GLY A 11 0.20 -4.42 10.27
N GLN A 12 0.83 -3.80 11.24
CA GLN A 12 0.53 -2.42 11.61
C GLN A 12 1.07 -1.45 10.55
N ARG A 13 0.26 -0.45 10.21
CA ARG A 13 0.67 0.65 9.33
C ARG A 13 1.12 1.81 10.18
N THR A 14 2.30 2.36 9.86
CA THR A 14 2.88 3.48 10.62
C THR A 14 3.39 4.52 9.63
N THR A 15 3.09 5.79 9.91
CA THR A 15 3.67 6.90 9.16
C THR A 15 4.91 7.40 9.89
N LEU A 16 5.93 7.82 9.15
CA LEU A 16 7.17 8.31 9.71
C LEU A 16 7.52 9.63 9.04
N ASP A 17 7.47 10.70 9.83
CA ASP A 17 7.67 12.06 9.36
C ASP A 17 9.16 12.44 9.45
N LEU A 18 9.80 12.69 8.31
CA LEU A 18 11.21 13.05 8.28
C LEU A 18 11.47 14.46 8.82
N SER A 19 10.45 15.31 8.91
CA SER A 19 10.62 16.66 9.43
C SER A 19 11.18 16.68 10.85
N GLN A 20 10.94 15.62 11.63
CA GLN A 20 11.45 15.51 12.99
C GLN A 20 12.99 15.53 13.07
N TRP A 21 13.65 15.20 11.98
CA TRP A 21 15.12 15.12 11.92
C TRP A 21 15.74 16.29 11.13
N LEU A 22 14.94 17.29 10.78
CA LEU A 22 15.40 18.48 10.07
C LEU A 22 15.60 19.63 11.03
N HIS A 23 16.57 20.52 10.71
CA HIS A 23 16.77 21.73 11.48
C HIS A 23 15.55 22.63 11.35
N GLU A 24 14.95 22.96 12.49
CA GLU A 24 13.71 23.75 12.57
C GLU A 24 12.55 23.18 11.72
N GLY A 25 12.63 21.88 11.39
CA GLY A 25 11.62 21.21 10.59
C GLY A 25 11.72 21.42 9.09
N PHE A 26 12.68 22.23 8.61
CA PHE A 26 12.74 22.62 7.20
C PHE A 26 14.06 22.37 6.51
N ILE A 27 15.16 22.33 7.23
CA ILE A 27 16.50 22.29 6.62
C ILE A 27 17.18 20.97 6.96
N LEU A 28 17.50 20.19 5.92
CA LEU A 28 18.26 18.96 6.11
C LEU A 28 19.75 19.28 6.20
N ARG A 29 20.32 19.06 7.38
CA ARG A 29 21.75 19.17 7.63
C ARG A 29 22.30 17.75 7.72
N GLU A 30 23.10 17.35 6.75
CA GLU A 30 23.52 15.95 6.60
C GLU A 30 24.11 15.35 7.88
N LYS A 31 25.04 16.07 8.51
CA LYS A 31 25.69 15.57 9.72
C LYS A 31 24.69 15.33 10.85
N ASP A 32 23.83 16.31 11.09
CA ASP A 32 22.81 16.22 12.13
C ASP A 32 21.77 15.15 11.83
N PHE A 33 21.37 15.07 10.56
CA PHE A 33 20.44 14.06 10.08
C PHE A 33 20.98 12.65 10.32
N ARG A 34 22.21 12.40 9.92
CA ARG A 34 22.86 11.10 10.14
C ARG A 34 22.98 10.75 11.62
N ALA A 35 23.33 11.74 12.45
CA ALA A 35 23.43 11.53 13.89
C ALA A 35 22.07 11.19 14.50
N ALA A 36 21.02 11.88 14.07
CA ALA A 36 19.65 11.61 14.56
C ALA A 36 19.19 10.20 14.17
N LEU A 37 19.45 9.75 12.94
CA LEU A 37 19.12 8.42 12.51
C LEU A 37 19.85 7.34 13.32
N LYS A 38 21.11 7.61 13.63
CA LYS A 38 21.93 6.68 14.43
C LYS A 38 21.38 6.52 15.85
N ALA A 39 20.80 7.59 16.41
CA ALA A 39 20.26 7.60 17.77
C ALA A 39 18.83 7.06 17.85
N HIS A 40 18.13 6.97 16.73
CA HIS A 40 16.73 6.54 16.72
C HIS A 40 16.61 5.03 16.93
N ASP A 41 15.60 4.60 17.68
CA ASP A 41 15.33 3.17 17.89
C ASP A 41 14.47 2.62 16.75
N TRP A 42 15.13 1.97 15.79
CA TRP A 42 14.46 1.39 14.64
C TRP A 42 13.76 0.07 14.94
N SER A 43 14.14 -0.61 16.02
CA SER A 43 13.55 -1.89 16.40
C SER A 43 12.07 -1.75 16.79
N GLN A 44 11.62 -0.55 17.13
CA GLN A 44 10.21 -0.31 17.47
C GLN A 44 9.25 -0.56 16.30
N TYR A 45 9.79 -0.60 15.07
CA TYR A 45 8.98 -0.82 13.87
C TYR A 45 8.96 -2.27 13.41
N GLN A 46 9.35 -3.19 14.27
CA GLN A 46 9.44 -4.62 13.94
C GLN A 46 8.13 -5.15 13.34
N GLY A 47 8.22 -5.71 12.13
CA GLY A 47 7.08 -6.33 11.44
C GLY A 47 6.05 -5.34 10.89
N GLN A 48 6.32 -4.04 10.96
CA GLN A 48 5.37 -3.02 10.52
C GLN A 48 5.59 -2.60 9.07
N HIS A 49 4.55 -1.96 8.53
CA HIS A 49 4.59 -1.34 7.20
C HIS A 49 4.71 0.17 7.37
N LEU A 50 5.70 0.78 6.72
CA LEU A 50 6.04 2.18 6.93
C LEU A 50 5.77 3.04 5.70
N ALA A 51 5.11 4.20 5.93
CA ALA A 51 4.97 5.26 4.93
C ALA A 51 5.82 6.45 5.38
N LEU A 52 6.84 6.78 4.58
CA LEU A 52 7.75 7.89 4.85
C LEU A 52 7.22 9.15 4.17
N PHE A 53 7.22 10.24 4.89
CA PHE A 53 6.76 11.51 4.34
C PHE A 53 7.44 12.67 5.06
N CYS A 54 7.22 13.89 4.57
CA CYS A 54 7.66 15.09 5.24
C CYS A 54 6.47 16.04 5.35
N SER A 55 6.12 16.43 6.57
CA SER A 55 4.95 17.28 6.83
C SER A 55 5.18 18.75 6.53
N THR A 56 6.44 19.14 6.26
CA THR A 56 6.81 20.52 5.93
C THR A 56 7.15 20.65 4.44
N ASP A 57 7.29 21.88 3.96
CA ASP A 57 7.66 22.16 2.57
C ASP A 57 9.17 22.02 2.32
N ALA A 58 9.88 21.31 3.18
CA ALA A 58 11.32 21.09 3.02
C ALA A 58 11.62 20.29 1.75
N ILE A 59 12.74 20.61 1.13
CA ILE A 59 13.25 19.82 -0.01
C ILE A 59 14.05 18.66 0.56
N ILE A 60 13.53 17.45 0.34
CA ILE A 60 14.16 16.23 0.84
C ILE A 60 14.82 15.51 -0.34
N PRO A 61 16.15 15.38 -0.34
CA PRO A 61 16.83 14.64 -1.41
C PRO A 61 16.53 13.14 -1.30
N ALA A 62 16.57 12.47 -2.45
CA ALA A 62 16.26 11.04 -2.50
C ALA A 62 17.13 10.22 -1.54
N TRP A 63 18.40 10.57 -1.38
CA TRP A 63 19.31 9.82 -0.51
C TRP A 63 18.85 9.81 0.96
N ALA A 64 18.12 10.82 1.40
CA ALA A 64 17.60 10.85 2.78
C ALA A 64 16.56 9.75 2.99
N TYR A 65 15.64 9.58 2.06
CA TYR A 65 14.64 8.49 2.12
C TYR A 65 15.32 7.12 2.02
N ILE A 66 16.34 7.02 1.15
CA ILE A 66 17.10 5.77 0.99
C ILE A 66 17.82 5.42 2.29
N LEU A 67 18.40 6.41 2.94
CA LEU A 67 19.15 6.21 4.19
C LEU A 67 18.21 5.74 5.31
N VAL A 68 17.03 6.36 5.43
CA VAL A 68 16.01 5.94 6.41
C VAL A 68 15.56 4.51 6.11
N THR A 69 15.34 4.19 4.84
CA THR A 69 14.94 2.84 4.43
C THR A 69 16.01 1.80 4.80
N ALA A 70 17.28 2.16 4.67
CA ALA A 70 18.37 1.27 5.07
C ALA A 70 18.33 0.95 6.57
N GLN A 71 17.94 1.92 7.40
CA GLN A 71 17.78 1.70 8.84
C GLN A 71 16.57 0.84 9.16
N LEU A 72 15.49 1.02 8.41
CA LEU A 72 14.24 0.29 8.61
C LEU A 72 14.29 -1.16 8.11
N GLY A 73 15.08 -1.42 7.07
CA GLY A 73 15.09 -2.70 6.37
C GLY A 73 15.20 -3.94 7.24
N PRO A 74 16.10 -3.98 8.25
CA PRO A 74 16.22 -5.16 9.11
C PRO A 74 14.99 -5.44 9.97
N PHE A 75 14.11 -4.47 10.17
CA PHE A 75 13.00 -4.58 11.14
C PHE A 75 11.63 -4.63 10.50
N THR A 76 11.44 -3.97 9.36
CA THR A 76 10.10 -3.74 8.79
C THR A 76 9.72 -4.77 7.74
N SER A 77 8.41 -4.88 7.48
CA SER A 77 7.89 -5.72 6.40
C SER A 77 7.88 -4.98 5.06
N SER A 78 7.63 -3.67 5.07
CA SER A 78 7.67 -2.87 3.84
C SER A 78 7.86 -1.38 4.15
N VAL A 79 8.37 -0.63 3.18
CA VAL A 79 8.60 0.82 3.29
C VAL A 79 8.23 1.47 1.96
N VAL A 80 7.46 2.54 2.00
CA VAL A 80 7.14 3.37 0.82
C VAL A 80 7.29 4.84 1.16
N VAL A 81 7.41 5.67 0.15
CA VAL A 81 7.33 7.13 0.30
C VAL A 81 5.91 7.54 -0.09
N GLY A 82 5.23 8.26 0.79
CA GLY A 82 3.89 8.73 0.55
C GLY A 82 3.03 8.69 1.80
N ASP A 83 1.73 8.82 1.61
CA ASP A 83 0.74 8.75 2.69
C ASP A 83 0.28 7.29 2.92
N LEU A 84 -0.70 7.13 3.81
CA LEU A 84 -1.27 5.81 4.08
C LEU A 84 -1.95 5.21 2.85
N GLU A 85 -2.56 6.04 1.99
CA GLU A 85 -3.18 5.56 0.75
C GLU A 85 -2.12 4.95 -0.18
N ALA A 86 -0.96 5.60 -0.31
CA ALA A 86 0.16 5.08 -1.11
C ALA A 86 0.67 3.75 -0.53
N LEU A 87 0.76 3.67 0.78
CA LEU A 87 1.18 2.45 1.47
C LEU A 87 0.18 1.31 1.21
N GLU A 88 -1.11 1.56 1.38
CA GLU A 88 -2.14 0.55 1.14
C GLU A 88 -2.14 0.08 -0.32
N SER A 89 -1.96 1.00 -1.27
CA SER A 89 -1.84 0.64 -2.69
C SER A 89 -0.66 -0.30 -2.93
N HIS A 90 0.49 0.02 -2.35
CA HIS A 90 1.69 -0.83 -2.48
C HIS A 90 1.44 -2.24 -1.92
N LEU A 91 0.84 -2.32 -0.74
CA LEU A 91 0.58 -3.60 -0.09
C LEU A 91 -0.39 -4.46 -0.91
N TYR A 92 -1.45 -3.85 -1.44
CA TYR A 92 -2.40 -4.57 -2.29
C TYR A 92 -1.79 -4.99 -3.61
N GLN A 93 -0.95 -4.17 -4.21
CA GLN A 93 -0.27 -4.52 -5.46
C GLN A 93 0.56 -5.79 -5.27
N THR A 94 1.33 -5.85 -4.18
CA THR A 94 2.15 -7.01 -3.85
C THR A 94 1.28 -8.23 -3.57
N ALA A 95 0.22 -8.09 -2.78
CA ALA A 95 -0.67 -9.19 -2.42
C ALA A 95 -1.38 -9.74 -3.66
N MET A 96 -1.87 -8.86 -4.54
CA MET A 96 -2.63 -9.27 -5.71
C MET A 96 -1.77 -9.93 -6.78
N ALA A 97 -0.47 -9.63 -6.81
CA ALA A 97 0.46 -10.30 -7.71
C ALA A 97 0.63 -11.79 -7.36
N GLN A 98 0.26 -12.19 -6.14
CA GLN A 98 0.37 -13.57 -5.67
C GLN A 98 -0.94 -14.36 -5.84
N ILE A 99 -2.02 -13.73 -6.28
CA ILE A 99 -3.32 -14.39 -6.38
C ILE A 99 -3.35 -15.28 -7.63
N ASP A 100 -3.84 -16.51 -7.44
CA ASP A 100 -4.17 -17.41 -8.54
C ASP A 100 -5.58 -17.09 -9.01
N TRP A 101 -5.69 -16.56 -10.23
CA TRP A 101 -6.97 -16.16 -10.80
C TRP A 101 -7.71 -17.29 -11.53
N SER A 102 -7.06 -18.46 -11.67
CA SER A 102 -7.66 -19.57 -12.40
C SER A 102 -9.02 -20.07 -11.85
N PRO A 103 -9.30 -19.97 -10.53
CA PRO A 103 -10.63 -20.35 -10.03
C PRO A 103 -11.78 -19.51 -10.59
N TYR A 104 -11.48 -18.35 -11.17
CA TYR A 104 -12.49 -17.43 -11.72
C TYR A 104 -12.69 -17.60 -13.23
N GLN A 105 -12.00 -18.56 -13.85
CA GLN A 105 -12.09 -18.81 -15.29
C GLN A 105 -13.53 -19.11 -15.71
N ASP A 106 -14.03 -18.32 -16.66
CA ASP A 106 -15.37 -18.43 -17.23
C ASP A 106 -16.52 -18.34 -16.21
N LYS A 107 -16.27 -17.69 -15.08
CA LYS A 107 -17.28 -17.50 -14.03
C LYS A 107 -17.80 -16.08 -13.98
N ALA A 108 -19.04 -15.93 -13.46
CA ALA A 108 -19.59 -14.63 -13.11
C ALA A 108 -19.02 -14.24 -11.74
N VAL A 109 -18.36 -13.09 -11.65
CA VAL A 109 -17.67 -12.66 -10.44
C VAL A 109 -18.24 -11.33 -9.95
N ILE A 110 -18.41 -11.20 -8.64
CA ILE A 110 -18.80 -9.95 -7.99
C ILE A 110 -17.60 -9.47 -7.19
N ILE A 111 -17.13 -8.26 -7.49
CA ILE A 111 -16.07 -7.61 -6.71
C ILE A 111 -16.72 -6.91 -5.53
N LYS A 112 -16.27 -7.25 -4.34
CA LYS A 112 -16.63 -6.57 -3.09
C LYS A 112 -15.39 -5.94 -2.48
N GLY A 113 -15.57 -4.90 -1.70
CA GLY A 113 -14.46 -4.24 -1.03
C GLY A 113 -14.90 -3.55 0.25
N CYS A 114 -14.29 -2.52 0.56
CA CYS A 114 -14.34 -1.60 1.67
C CYS A 114 -15.66 -1.51 2.46
N SER A 115 -15.87 -2.43 3.41
CA SER A 115 -16.90 -2.26 4.43
C SER A 115 -16.30 -2.05 5.81
N GLN A 116 -15.19 -2.73 6.12
CA GLN A 116 -14.53 -2.64 7.43
C GLN A 116 -13.05 -2.26 7.36
N LYS A 117 -12.41 -2.46 6.20
CA LYS A 117 -10.98 -2.21 6.02
C LYS A 117 -10.76 -1.20 4.90
N PRO A 118 -9.72 -0.35 5.01
CA PRO A 118 -9.43 0.65 3.97
C PRO A 118 -8.81 -0.01 2.74
N VAL A 119 -9.64 -0.26 1.74
CA VAL A 119 -9.18 -0.81 0.46
C VAL A 119 -8.90 0.36 -0.49
N PRO A 120 -7.66 0.50 -0.99
CA PRO A 120 -7.33 1.60 -1.89
C PRO A 120 -8.04 1.42 -3.24
N LYS A 121 -8.35 2.54 -3.90
CA LYS A 121 -9.05 2.51 -5.19
C LYS A 121 -8.28 1.72 -6.24
N ASN A 122 -6.95 1.80 -6.22
CA ASN A 122 -6.14 1.04 -7.17
C ASN A 122 -6.35 -0.46 -7.08
N ALA A 123 -6.67 -0.99 -5.90
CA ALA A 123 -6.91 -2.41 -5.73
C ALA A 123 -8.11 -2.89 -6.55
N TYR A 124 -9.17 -2.08 -6.62
CA TYR A 124 -10.33 -2.39 -7.46
C TYR A 124 -9.95 -2.46 -8.94
N LEU A 125 -9.10 -1.54 -9.39
CA LEU A 125 -8.65 -1.49 -10.78
C LEU A 125 -7.78 -2.70 -11.12
N TRP A 126 -6.88 -3.08 -10.24
CA TRP A 126 -6.04 -4.26 -10.43
C TRP A 126 -6.86 -5.54 -10.45
N ALA A 127 -7.86 -5.64 -9.56
CA ALA A 127 -8.77 -6.79 -9.56
C ALA A 127 -9.53 -6.88 -10.89
N MET A 128 -10.05 -5.76 -11.37
CA MET A 128 -10.76 -5.73 -12.65
C MET A 128 -9.86 -6.16 -13.80
N THR A 129 -8.64 -5.62 -13.84
CA THR A 129 -7.67 -5.95 -14.90
C THR A 129 -7.39 -7.46 -14.94
N ALA A 130 -7.22 -8.07 -13.76
CA ALA A 130 -6.94 -9.50 -13.68
C ALA A 130 -8.18 -10.34 -14.03
N LEU A 131 -9.34 -10.00 -13.46
CA LEU A 131 -10.58 -10.74 -13.69
C LEU A 131 -11.09 -10.67 -15.12
N GLN A 132 -10.88 -9.53 -15.78
CA GLN A 132 -11.31 -9.33 -17.16
C GLN A 132 -10.65 -10.32 -18.11
N LYS A 133 -9.48 -10.84 -17.77
CA LYS A 133 -8.76 -11.81 -18.58
C LYS A 133 -9.33 -13.23 -18.48
N VAL A 134 -10.02 -13.54 -17.38
CA VAL A 134 -10.44 -14.91 -17.08
C VAL A 134 -11.96 -15.06 -16.87
N ALA A 135 -12.62 -14.06 -16.30
CA ALA A 135 -14.03 -14.16 -15.91
C ALA A 135 -14.97 -14.05 -17.10
N LYS A 136 -16.14 -14.68 -16.97
CA LYS A 136 -17.23 -14.54 -17.94
C LYS A 136 -17.88 -13.16 -17.82
N SER A 137 -18.07 -12.70 -16.57
CA SER A 137 -18.65 -11.37 -16.29
C SER A 137 -18.16 -10.88 -14.95
N VAL A 138 -18.13 -9.57 -14.76
CA VAL A 138 -17.73 -8.93 -13.51
C VAL A 138 -18.74 -7.87 -13.13
N MET A 139 -19.18 -7.92 -11.88
CA MET A 139 -20.07 -6.94 -11.28
C MET A 139 -19.43 -6.38 -10.01
N TYR A 140 -19.94 -5.24 -9.54
CA TYR A 140 -19.50 -4.62 -8.29
C TYR A 140 -20.64 -4.60 -7.28
N GLY A 141 -20.33 -4.92 -6.03
CA GLY A 141 -21.25 -4.77 -4.92
C GLY A 141 -21.83 -6.09 -4.42
N GLU A 142 -22.99 -6.00 -3.80
CA GLU A 142 -23.73 -7.17 -3.32
C GLU A 142 -24.58 -7.77 -4.45
N ALA A 143 -24.87 -9.07 -4.36
CA ALA A 143 -25.61 -9.79 -5.41
C ALA A 143 -26.98 -9.16 -5.72
N CYS A 144 -27.65 -8.60 -4.71
CA CYS A 144 -28.98 -8.00 -4.86
C CYS A 144 -28.95 -6.56 -5.39
N SER A 145 -27.79 -5.93 -5.40
CA SER A 145 -27.62 -4.53 -5.83
C SER A 145 -26.35 -4.31 -6.64
N ALA A 146 -25.92 -5.35 -7.35
CA ALA A 146 -24.67 -5.32 -8.09
C ALA A 146 -24.73 -4.41 -9.32
N VAL A 147 -23.65 -3.70 -9.57
CA VAL A 147 -23.47 -2.86 -10.75
C VAL A 147 -22.70 -3.65 -11.80
N PRO A 148 -23.29 -3.88 -13.00
CA PRO A 148 -22.57 -4.57 -14.09
C PRO A 148 -21.37 -3.76 -14.54
N LEU A 149 -20.21 -4.41 -14.71
CA LEU A 149 -18.98 -3.78 -15.12
C LEU A 149 -18.43 -4.34 -16.43
N TYR A 150 -18.51 -5.64 -16.62
CA TYR A 150 -17.88 -6.31 -17.75
C TYR A 150 -18.62 -7.61 -18.08
N LYS A 151 -18.75 -7.90 -19.36
CA LYS A 151 -19.27 -9.18 -19.85
C LYS A 151 -18.45 -9.60 -21.05
N LYS A 152 -17.95 -10.83 -21.02
CA LYS A 152 -17.15 -11.41 -22.11
C LYS A 152 -18.00 -11.50 -23.37
N LYS A 153 -17.46 -11.06 -24.51
CA LYS A 153 -18.10 -11.22 -25.79
C LYS A 153 -18.00 -12.68 -26.26
N LYS A 154 -19.06 -13.15 -26.88
CA LYS A 154 -19.06 -14.49 -27.47
C LYS A 154 -18.20 -14.53 -28.73
#